data_9d1c0c2cfc2c2c3861f93734f61e7b46
#
_entry.id   9d1c0c2cfc2c2c3861f93734f61e7b46
#
_cell.length_a   1.000
_cell.length_b   1.000
_cell.length_c   1.000
_cell.angle_alpha   90.00
_cell.angle_beta   90.00
_cell.angle_gamma   90.00
#
_symmetry.space_group_name_H-M   'P 1'
#
loop_
_entity.id
_entity.type
_entity.pdbx_description
1 polymer ?
#
loop_
_entity_poly.entity_id
_entity_poly.type
_entity_poly.pdbx_seq_one_letter_code
_entity_poly.pdbx_strand_id
1 'polypeptide(L)'
;HSEKFEEGISAQELAAKFRFTAGQIQAAVNRAAELTRLSGEERISVRTLHNSSYDQVVVGLSTLATPIKPAYDWDDLVLPESEIKQLKDSCMHFRYRHTVYNEWGFGKKAAYGRGLSMLFSGSPGTGKTMAAQVVTNQLHMRLYKIQLSQIISKYIGETEKNLKKVFTEAKNANCVLFFDE
;
A
#
# COMPACT_ATOMS: atom_id res chain seq x y z
N HIS A 1 -27.52 5.35 -3.80
CA HIS A 1 -26.28 5.64 -3.04
C HIS A 1 -25.14 6.20 -3.90
N SER A 2 -25.22 6.18 -5.24
CA SER A 2 -24.18 6.70 -6.15
C SER A 2 -24.02 8.23 -6.12
N GLU A 3 -25.05 8.97 -5.71
CA GLU A 3 -25.03 10.44 -5.67
C GLU A 3 -24.09 11.06 -4.62
N LYS A 4 -23.60 10.24 -3.68
CA LYS A 4 -22.70 10.69 -2.60
C LYS A 4 -21.22 10.55 -2.94
N PHE A 5 -20.86 9.96 -4.06
CA PHE A 5 -19.49 9.72 -4.45
C PHE A 5 -19.07 10.63 -5.61
N GLU A 6 -17.82 11.01 -5.62
CA GLU A 6 -17.18 11.69 -6.74
C GLU A 6 -17.14 10.78 -7.98
N GLU A 7 -17.23 11.36 -9.19
CA GLU A 7 -17.08 10.60 -10.43
C GLU A 7 -15.68 9.96 -10.51
N GLY A 8 -15.62 8.68 -10.93
CA GLY A 8 -14.36 7.93 -11.05
C GLY A 8 -14.11 6.94 -9.92
N ILE A 9 -14.98 6.85 -8.90
CA ILE A 9 -14.88 5.78 -7.88
C ILE A 9 -15.41 4.47 -8.46
N SER A 10 -14.48 3.53 -8.71
CA SER A 10 -14.82 2.18 -9.13
C SER A 10 -14.91 1.25 -7.93
N ALA A 11 -16.10 0.69 -7.69
CA ALA A 11 -16.29 -0.34 -6.67
C ALA A 11 -15.45 -1.59 -6.96
N GLN A 12 -15.19 -1.90 -8.23
CA GLN A 12 -14.37 -3.02 -8.67
C GLN A 12 -12.89 -2.79 -8.32
N GLU A 13 -12.37 -1.58 -8.52
CA GLU A 13 -10.99 -1.23 -8.12
C GLU A 13 -10.80 -1.30 -6.62
N LEU A 14 -11.77 -0.83 -5.84
CA LEU A 14 -11.75 -0.94 -4.38
C LEU A 14 -11.80 -2.40 -3.93
N ALA A 15 -12.66 -3.22 -4.52
CA ALA A 15 -12.76 -4.64 -4.21
C ALA A 15 -11.50 -5.43 -4.62
N ALA A 16 -10.83 -5.03 -5.71
CA ALA A 16 -9.54 -5.60 -6.11
C ALA A 16 -8.40 -5.19 -5.16
N LYS A 17 -8.50 -3.98 -4.58
CA LYS A 17 -7.49 -3.42 -3.68
C LYS A 17 -7.66 -3.90 -2.23
N PHE A 18 -8.88 -4.02 -1.75
CA PHE A 18 -9.20 -4.40 -0.36
C PHE A 18 -10.06 -5.66 -0.32
N ARG A 19 -9.61 -6.65 0.46
CA ARG A 19 -10.39 -7.87 0.72
C ARG A 19 -11.22 -7.69 1.98
N PHE A 20 -12.29 -6.91 1.88
CA PHE A 20 -13.13 -6.57 3.00
C PHE A 20 -14.30 -7.52 3.19
N THR A 21 -14.69 -7.69 4.45
CA THR A 21 -16.02 -8.18 4.81
C THR A 21 -17.05 -7.09 4.58
N ALA A 22 -18.32 -7.45 4.46
CA ALA A 22 -19.42 -6.48 4.31
C ALA A 22 -19.44 -5.42 5.43
N GLY A 23 -19.14 -5.83 6.67
CA GLY A 23 -19.03 -4.92 7.81
C GLY A 23 -17.90 -3.90 7.68
N GLN A 24 -16.73 -4.32 7.19
CA GLN A 24 -15.60 -3.42 6.94
C GLN A 24 -15.89 -2.41 5.82
N ILE A 25 -16.58 -2.85 4.76
CA ILE A 25 -17.03 -1.96 3.68
C ILE A 25 -17.96 -0.87 4.25
N GLN A 26 -18.95 -1.28 5.02
CA GLN A 26 -19.90 -0.34 5.64
C GLN A 26 -19.19 0.63 6.59
N ALA A 27 -18.27 0.15 7.42
CA ALA A 27 -17.50 1.00 8.33
C ALA A 27 -16.60 2.00 7.59
N ALA A 28 -15.93 1.57 6.49
CA ALA A 28 -15.12 2.44 5.66
C ALA A 28 -15.97 3.56 5.01
N VAL A 29 -17.12 3.22 4.44
CA VAL A 29 -18.05 4.18 3.82
C VAL A 29 -18.61 5.16 4.85
N ASN A 30 -19.02 4.68 6.03
CA ASN A 30 -19.53 5.54 7.10
C ASN A 30 -18.46 6.52 7.57
N ARG A 31 -17.23 6.05 7.74
CA ARG A 31 -16.09 6.90 8.13
C ARG A 31 -15.75 7.92 7.05
N ALA A 32 -15.77 7.54 5.78
CA ALA A 32 -15.57 8.47 4.68
C ALA A 32 -16.65 9.56 4.64
N ALA A 33 -17.90 9.17 4.82
CA ALA A 33 -19.04 10.12 4.86
C ALA A 33 -18.95 11.09 6.04
N GLU A 34 -18.46 10.64 7.20
CA GLU A 34 -18.23 11.49 8.36
C GLU A 34 -17.13 12.52 8.09
N LEU A 35 -15.98 12.08 7.56
CA LEU A 35 -14.86 12.96 7.23
C LEU A 35 -15.24 14.00 6.16
N THR A 36 -15.99 13.59 5.14
CA THR A 36 -16.48 14.48 4.08
C THR A 36 -17.39 15.57 4.65
N ARG A 37 -18.28 15.23 5.60
CA ARG A 37 -19.11 16.23 6.31
C ARG A 37 -18.28 17.20 7.14
N LEU A 38 -17.25 16.71 7.82
CA LEU A 38 -16.38 17.54 8.65
C LEU A 38 -15.51 18.49 7.81
N SER A 39 -15.12 18.09 6.59
CA SER A 39 -14.38 18.95 5.65
C SER A 39 -15.27 19.95 4.89
N GLY A 40 -16.60 19.84 5.00
CA GLY A 40 -17.55 20.70 4.27
C GLY A 40 -17.70 20.33 2.79
N GLU A 41 -17.20 19.16 2.38
CA GLU A 41 -17.33 18.65 1.01
C GLU A 41 -18.72 18.01 0.81
N GLU A 42 -19.29 18.14 -0.38
CA GLU A 42 -20.61 17.56 -0.70
C GLU A 42 -20.54 16.08 -1.06
N ARG A 43 -19.40 15.64 -1.62
CA ARG A 43 -19.22 14.28 -2.13
C ARG A 43 -17.96 13.62 -1.54
N ILE A 44 -18.06 12.32 -1.35
CA ILE A 44 -16.93 11.51 -0.87
C ILE A 44 -15.91 11.41 -1.99
N SER A 45 -14.71 11.95 -1.76
CA SER A 45 -13.61 11.86 -2.72
C SER A 45 -12.97 10.45 -2.71
N VAL A 46 -12.34 10.07 -3.85
CA VAL A 46 -11.57 8.82 -3.96
C VAL A 46 -10.55 8.71 -2.84
N ARG A 47 -9.87 9.81 -2.53
CA ARG A 47 -8.84 9.90 -1.49
C ARG A 47 -9.42 9.63 -0.09
N THR A 48 -10.54 10.25 0.24
CA THR A 48 -11.21 10.10 1.55
C THR A 48 -11.69 8.67 1.75
N LEU A 49 -12.27 8.06 0.70
CA LEU A 49 -12.72 6.68 0.74
C LEU A 49 -11.55 5.69 0.89
N HIS A 50 -10.45 5.89 0.16
CA HIS A 50 -9.24 5.08 0.30
C HIS A 50 -8.64 5.17 1.70
N ASN A 51 -8.52 6.38 2.26
CA ASN A 51 -7.99 6.57 3.61
C ASN A 51 -8.86 5.88 4.65
N SER A 52 -10.18 6.03 4.57
CA SER A 52 -11.13 5.38 5.47
C SER A 52 -11.11 3.86 5.34
N SER A 53 -10.87 3.34 4.12
CA SER A 53 -10.69 1.92 3.88
C SER A 53 -9.40 1.40 4.55
N TYR A 54 -8.31 2.10 4.43
CA TYR A 54 -7.06 1.73 5.12
C TYR A 54 -7.22 1.73 6.65
N ASP A 55 -8.01 2.65 7.22
CA ASP A 55 -8.24 2.71 8.66
C ASP A 55 -8.92 1.44 9.20
N GLN A 56 -9.69 0.73 8.37
CA GLN A 56 -10.32 -0.55 8.75
C GLN A 56 -9.33 -1.73 8.82
N VAL A 57 -8.14 -1.60 8.22
CA VAL A 57 -7.18 -2.72 8.10
C VAL A 57 -6.01 -2.63 9.08
N VAL A 58 -5.75 -1.44 9.63
CA VAL A 58 -4.45 -1.09 10.27
C VAL A 58 -4.25 -1.64 11.68
N VAL A 59 -5.24 -2.25 12.30
CA VAL A 59 -5.19 -2.63 13.74
C VAL A 59 -4.04 -3.60 14.08
N GLY A 60 -3.54 -4.38 13.14
CA GLY A 60 -2.52 -5.41 13.41
C GLY A 60 -1.05 -4.98 13.22
N LEU A 61 -0.79 -4.01 12.36
CA LEU A 61 0.58 -3.59 12.02
C LEU A 61 1.20 -2.59 13.00
N SER A 62 0.37 -1.89 13.79
CA SER A 62 0.78 -0.76 14.63
C SER A 62 1.81 -1.09 15.72
N THR A 63 2.00 -2.37 16.05
CA THR A 63 2.95 -2.81 17.08
C THR A 63 4.37 -3.08 16.55
N LEU A 64 4.52 -3.35 15.25
CA LEU A 64 5.79 -3.76 14.64
C LEU A 64 6.20 -2.87 13.47
N ALA A 65 5.37 -1.91 13.09
CA ALA A 65 5.56 -1.05 11.93
C ALA A 65 5.11 0.38 12.21
N THR A 66 5.88 1.34 11.73
CA THR A 66 5.55 2.77 11.83
C THR A 66 4.98 3.25 10.50
N PRO A 67 3.78 3.84 10.46
CA PRO A 67 3.24 4.40 9.24
C PRO A 67 4.05 5.62 8.80
N ILE A 68 4.40 5.68 7.51
CA ILE A 68 5.00 6.85 6.88
C ILE A 68 3.98 7.43 5.92
N LYS A 69 3.72 8.74 6.03
CA LYS A 69 2.95 9.47 5.04
C LYS A 69 3.89 9.85 3.89
N PRO A 70 3.68 9.32 2.67
CA PRO A 70 4.52 9.70 1.53
C PRO A 70 4.42 11.20 1.29
N ALA A 71 5.57 11.88 1.24
CA ALA A 71 5.67 13.33 1.09
C ALA A 71 6.33 13.75 -0.22
N TYR A 72 6.88 12.78 -0.98
CA TYR A 72 7.67 13.03 -2.19
C TYR A 72 6.97 12.52 -3.44
N ASP A 73 7.20 13.24 -4.54
CA ASP A 73 6.75 12.90 -5.89
C ASP A 73 7.94 12.67 -6.83
N TRP A 74 7.65 12.34 -8.09
CA TRP A 74 8.67 12.07 -9.11
C TRP A 74 9.60 13.26 -9.37
N ASP A 75 9.11 14.48 -9.19
CA ASP A 75 9.87 15.71 -9.41
C ASP A 75 10.92 15.97 -8.31
N ASP A 76 10.73 15.36 -7.13
CA ASP A 76 11.69 15.42 -6.02
C ASP A 76 12.84 14.42 -6.17
N LEU A 77 12.69 13.42 -7.06
CA LEU A 77 13.60 12.29 -7.16
C LEU A 77 14.61 12.49 -8.29
N VAL A 78 15.83 12.85 -7.93
CA VAL A 78 16.93 13.03 -8.88
C VAL A 78 17.73 11.73 -9.02
N LEU A 79 17.45 10.99 -10.10
CA LEU A 79 18.14 9.75 -10.48
C LEU A 79 18.41 9.75 -11.98
N PRO A 80 19.35 8.91 -12.48
CA PRO A 80 19.49 8.66 -13.90
C PRO A 80 18.16 8.17 -14.53
N GLU A 81 17.94 8.51 -15.80
CA GLU A 81 16.69 8.15 -16.50
C GLU A 81 16.40 6.66 -16.51
N SER A 82 17.44 5.83 -16.56
CA SER A 82 17.32 4.36 -16.53
C SER A 82 16.67 3.87 -15.24
N GLU A 83 17.07 4.42 -14.09
CA GLU A 83 16.54 4.05 -12.78
C GLU A 83 15.11 4.59 -12.59
N ILE A 84 14.84 5.82 -13.02
CA ILE A 84 13.47 6.36 -13.00
C ILE A 84 12.55 5.50 -13.86
N LYS A 85 13.01 5.08 -15.05
CA LYS A 85 12.24 4.20 -15.92
C LYS A 85 11.96 2.86 -15.24
N GLN A 86 12.97 2.21 -14.62
CA GLN A 86 12.78 0.95 -13.90
C GLN A 86 11.75 1.07 -12.78
N LEU A 87 11.78 2.16 -12.00
CA LEU A 87 10.80 2.42 -10.95
C LEU A 87 9.38 2.59 -11.51
N LYS A 88 9.23 3.37 -12.59
CA LYS A 88 7.95 3.57 -13.28
C LYS A 88 7.41 2.26 -13.87
N ASP A 89 8.26 1.48 -14.54
CA ASP A 89 7.89 0.17 -15.10
C ASP A 89 7.43 -0.78 -13.98
N SER A 90 8.11 -0.79 -12.84
CA SER A 90 7.73 -1.58 -11.68
C SER A 90 6.36 -1.17 -11.12
N CYS A 91 6.06 0.13 -11.07
CA CYS A 91 4.73 0.62 -10.70
C CYS A 91 3.66 0.15 -11.68
N MET A 92 3.97 0.17 -12.99
CA MET A 92 3.06 -0.31 -14.03
C MET A 92 2.80 -1.81 -13.90
N HIS A 93 3.83 -2.64 -13.69
CA HIS A 93 3.68 -4.06 -13.44
C HIS A 93 2.75 -4.33 -12.25
N PHE A 94 2.92 -3.60 -11.16
CA PHE A 94 2.05 -3.74 -10.00
C PHE A 94 0.61 -3.31 -10.29
N ARG A 95 0.41 -2.21 -11.00
CA ARG A 95 -0.91 -1.66 -11.35
C ARG A 95 -1.71 -2.63 -12.22
N TYR A 96 -1.07 -3.20 -13.23
CA TYR A 96 -1.74 -4.12 -14.18
C TYR A 96 -1.69 -5.59 -13.78
N ARG A 97 -1.18 -5.91 -12.57
CA ARG A 97 -1.10 -7.30 -12.10
C ARG A 97 -2.44 -8.04 -12.12
N HIS A 98 -3.54 -7.33 -11.80
CA HIS A 98 -4.87 -7.94 -11.82
C HIS A 98 -5.28 -8.36 -13.23
N THR A 99 -5.12 -7.50 -14.20
CA THR A 99 -5.39 -7.78 -15.61
C THR A 99 -4.56 -8.96 -16.10
N VAL A 100 -3.26 -8.95 -15.86
CA VAL A 100 -2.36 -10.01 -16.32
C VAL A 100 -2.67 -11.36 -15.65
N TYR A 101 -2.82 -11.38 -14.33
CA TYR A 101 -2.98 -12.64 -13.62
C TYR A 101 -4.41 -13.19 -13.63
N ASN A 102 -5.42 -12.31 -13.61
CA ASN A 102 -6.82 -12.74 -13.52
C ASN A 102 -7.51 -12.74 -14.89
N GLU A 103 -7.46 -11.63 -15.63
CA GLU A 103 -8.18 -11.51 -16.90
C GLU A 103 -7.50 -12.30 -18.03
N TRP A 104 -6.17 -12.20 -18.14
CA TRP A 104 -5.39 -12.95 -19.15
C TRP A 104 -5.09 -14.39 -18.70
N GLY A 105 -5.43 -14.75 -17.45
CA GLY A 105 -5.34 -16.12 -16.97
C GLY A 105 -3.94 -16.61 -16.60
N PHE A 106 -2.90 -15.76 -16.64
CA PHE A 106 -1.54 -16.15 -16.24
C PHE A 106 -1.44 -16.57 -14.77
N GLY A 107 -2.40 -16.17 -13.92
CA GLY A 107 -2.44 -16.54 -12.51
C GLY A 107 -2.56 -18.03 -12.24
N LYS A 108 -3.06 -18.82 -13.19
CA LYS A 108 -3.14 -20.29 -13.08
C LYS A 108 -1.76 -20.94 -13.17
N LYS A 109 -0.82 -20.30 -13.86
CA LYS A 109 0.56 -20.79 -14.07
C LYS A 109 1.55 -20.23 -13.03
N ALA A 110 1.24 -19.10 -12.40
CA ALA A 110 2.07 -18.45 -11.39
C ALA A 110 1.55 -18.79 -9.98
N ALA A 111 2.04 -19.87 -9.41
CA ALA A 111 1.66 -20.32 -8.07
C ALA A 111 2.15 -19.36 -6.96
N TYR A 112 3.25 -18.62 -7.19
CA TYR A 112 3.92 -17.75 -6.22
C TYR A 112 4.34 -16.42 -6.86
N GLY A 113 4.64 -15.41 -6.02
CA GLY A 113 5.32 -14.20 -6.48
C GLY A 113 4.43 -13.11 -7.11
N ARG A 114 3.17 -13.01 -6.67
CA ARG A 114 2.25 -11.93 -7.16
C ARG A 114 2.51 -10.56 -6.50
N GLY A 115 3.44 -10.48 -5.58
CA GLY A 115 3.89 -9.24 -4.94
C GLY A 115 5.01 -8.58 -5.74
N LEU A 116 5.17 -7.28 -5.57
CA LEU A 116 6.32 -6.53 -6.06
C LEU A 116 7.34 -6.42 -4.92
N SER A 117 8.56 -6.84 -5.18
CA SER A 117 9.70 -6.65 -4.28
C SER A 117 10.74 -5.80 -4.97
N MET A 118 11.23 -4.76 -4.30
CA MET A 118 12.27 -3.86 -4.77
C MET A 118 13.41 -3.84 -3.77
N LEU A 119 14.63 -3.88 -4.24
CA LEU A 119 15.83 -3.67 -3.44
C LEU A 119 16.47 -2.34 -3.83
N PHE A 120 16.54 -1.41 -2.88
CA PHE A 120 17.24 -0.15 -3.05
C PHE A 120 18.65 -0.27 -2.46
N SER A 121 19.66 -0.16 -3.30
CA SER A 121 21.08 -0.24 -2.91
C SER A 121 21.78 1.09 -3.22
N GLY A 122 22.72 1.47 -2.37
CA GLY A 122 23.49 2.72 -2.54
C GLY A 122 24.00 3.27 -1.20
N SER A 123 24.87 4.25 -1.26
CA SER A 123 25.43 4.93 -0.08
C SER A 123 24.35 5.61 0.77
N PRO A 124 24.57 5.88 2.06
CA PRO A 124 23.68 6.72 2.86
C PRO A 124 23.43 8.07 2.18
N GLY A 125 22.19 8.57 2.27
CA GLY A 125 21.82 9.87 1.68
C GLY A 125 21.49 9.86 0.18
N THR A 126 21.57 8.73 -0.53
CA THR A 126 21.27 8.65 -1.97
C THR A 126 19.79 8.58 -2.34
N GLY A 127 18.88 8.85 -1.41
CA GLY A 127 17.44 8.94 -1.70
C GLY A 127 16.68 7.62 -1.68
N LYS A 128 17.22 6.52 -1.12
CA LYS A 128 16.53 5.21 -1.06
C LYS A 128 15.14 5.28 -0.42
N THR A 129 15.05 5.92 0.73
CA THR A 129 13.76 6.12 1.44
C THR A 129 12.82 7.05 0.68
N MET A 130 13.36 8.06 -0.02
CA MET A 130 12.59 8.95 -0.89
C MET A 130 12.00 8.17 -2.06
N ALA A 131 12.80 7.34 -2.74
CA ALA A 131 12.34 6.50 -3.84
C ALA A 131 11.20 5.55 -3.41
N ALA A 132 11.31 4.93 -2.22
CA ALA A 132 10.24 4.10 -1.66
C ALA A 132 8.94 4.91 -1.43
N GLN A 133 9.04 6.16 -0.98
CA GLN A 133 7.88 7.04 -0.79
C GLN A 133 7.26 7.46 -2.13
N VAL A 134 8.07 7.82 -3.14
CA VAL A 134 7.60 8.18 -4.49
C VAL A 134 6.83 7.01 -5.11
N VAL A 135 7.40 5.80 -5.09
CA VAL A 135 6.73 4.58 -5.57
C VAL A 135 5.41 4.35 -4.84
N THR A 136 5.40 4.49 -3.52
CA THR A 136 4.20 4.27 -2.70
C THR A 136 3.12 5.30 -3.00
N ASN A 137 3.51 6.57 -3.21
CA ASN A 137 2.61 7.65 -3.59
C ASN A 137 1.98 7.37 -4.96
N GLN A 138 2.78 6.99 -5.96
CA GLN A 138 2.32 6.60 -7.29
C GLN A 138 1.33 5.42 -7.28
N LEU A 139 1.50 4.48 -6.36
CA LEU A 139 0.60 3.33 -6.20
C LEU A 139 -0.64 3.64 -5.36
N HIS A 140 -0.73 4.84 -4.79
CA HIS A 140 -1.78 5.24 -3.85
C HIS A 140 -1.96 4.23 -2.71
N MET A 141 -0.84 3.79 -2.12
CA MET A 141 -0.81 2.82 -1.04
C MET A 141 -0.32 3.47 0.26
N ARG A 142 -0.51 2.81 1.39
CA ARG A 142 0.13 3.20 2.65
C ARG A 142 1.51 2.58 2.75
N LEU A 143 2.47 3.35 3.26
CA LEU A 143 3.84 2.91 3.53
C LEU A 143 4.01 2.66 5.02
N TYR A 144 4.53 1.49 5.36
CA TYR A 144 4.90 1.13 6.73
C TYR A 144 6.39 0.83 6.80
N LYS A 145 7.08 1.59 7.63
CA LYS A 145 8.49 1.34 7.95
C LYS A 145 8.58 0.24 9.01
N ILE A 146 9.34 -0.78 8.69
CA ILE A 146 9.67 -1.88 9.57
C ILE A 146 11.08 -1.67 10.08
N GLN A 147 11.24 -1.56 11.39
CA GLN A 147 12.54 -1.54 12.03
C GLN A 147 12.98 -2.97 12.29
N LEU A 148 14.03 -3.43 11.61
CA LEU A 148 14.53 -4.80 11.74
C LEU A 148 14.91 -5.13 13.18
N SER A 149 15.44 -4.16 13.94
CA SER A 149 15.76 -4.31 15.35
C SER A 149 14.56 -4.69 16.24
N GLN A 150 13.34 -4.35 15.84
CA GLN A 150 12.11 -4.71 16.57
C GLN A 150 11.59 -6.10 16.19
N ILE A 151 11.98 -6.60 15.04
CA ILE A 151 11.57 -7.93 14.55
C ILE A 151 12.54 -9.00 15.01
N ILE A 152 13.84 -8.69 15.00
CA ILE A 152 14.89 -9.64 15.38
C ILE A 152 14.85 -9.81 16.89
N SER A 153 14.51 -11.01 17.34
CA SER A 153 14.54 -11.40 18.74
C SER A 153 15.77 -12.28 19.04
N LYS A 154 16.25 -12.20 20.27
CA LYS A 154 17.27 -13.13 20.80
C LYS A 154 16.73 -14.54 21.00
N TYR A 155 15.41 -14.71 21.01
CA TYR A 155 14.76 -15.99 21.24
C TYR A 155 14.49 -16.71 19.92
N ILE A 156 14.79 -18.00 19.89
CA ILE A 156 14.59 -18.86 18.71
C ILE A 156 13.09 -18.90 18.36
N GLY A 157 12.79 -18.67 17.09
CA GLY A 157 11.42 -18.73 16.56
C GLY A 157 10.57 -17.46 16.71
N GLU A 158 10.95 -16.49 17.55
CA GLU A 158 10.20 -15.23 17.66
C GLU A 158 10.36 -14.34 16.44
N THR A 159 11.54 -14.26 15.87
CA THR A 159 11.79 -13.51 14.63
C THR A 159 10.89 -13.99 13.48
N GLU A 160 10.79 -15.31 13.29
CA GLU A 160 9.92 -15.89 12.27
C GLU A 160 8.44 -15.59 12.54
N LYS A 161 8.01 -15.68 13.80
CA LYS A 161 6.64 -15.36 14.22
C LYS A 161 6.31 -13.90 13.96
N ASN A 162 7.22 -12.99 14.29
CA ASN A 162 7.06 -11.55 14.06
C ASN A 162 6.99 -11.24 12.56
N LEU A 163 7.90 -11.79 11.74
CA LEU A 163 7.87 -11.63 10.29
C LEU A 163 6.57 -12.19 9.70
N LYS A 164 6.16 -13.39 10.10
CA LYS A 164 4.90 -13.99 9.63
C LYS A 164 3.71 -13.11 9.96
N LYS A 165 3.66 -12.52 11.16
CA LYS A 165 2.61 -11.57 11.55
C LYS A 165 2.63 -10.35 10.66
N VAL A 166 3.79 -9.70 10.46
CA VAL A 166 3.94 -8.51 9.62
C VAL A 166 3.47 -8.77 8.19
N PHE A 167 3.91 -9.87 7.56
CA PHE A 167 3.50 -10.20 6.20
C PHE A 167 2.02 -10.56 6.08
N THR A 168 1.46 -11.23 7.08
CA THR A 168 0.04 -11.58 7.10
C THR A 168 -0.82 -10.31 7.18
N GLU A 169 -0.50 -9.41 8.08
CA GLU A 169 -1.21 -8.15 8.24
C GLU A 169 -1.05 -7.24 7.01
N ALA A 170 0.18 -7.15 6.47
CA ALA A 170 0.43 -6.38 5.26
C ALA A 170 -0.32 -6.90 4.03
N LYS A 171 -0.46 -8.23 3.91
CA LYS A 171 -1.25 -8.84 2.84
C LYS A 171 -2.72 -8.45 2.92
N ASN A 172 -3.27 -8.39 4.14
CA ASN A 172 -4.65 -7.97 4.37
C ASN A 172 -4.83 -6.45 4.15
N ALA A 173 -3.83 -5.67 4.57
CA ALA A 173 -3.81 -4.22 4.43
C ALA A 173 -3.54 -3.74 3.01
N ASN A 174 -3.03 -4.59 2.12
CA ASN A 174 -2.56 -4.22 0.78
C ASN A 174 -1.68 -2.94 0.83
N CYS A 175 -0.67 -2.97 1.66
CA CYS A 175 0.24 -1.85 1.91
C CYS A 175 1.66 -2.16 1.42
N VAL A 176 2.50 -1.15 1.38
CA VAL A 176 3.94 -1.26 1.12
C VAL A 176 4.67 -1.42 2.45
N LEU A 177 5.49 -2.44 2.57
CA LEU A 177 6.43 -2.60 3.68
C LEU A 177 7.81 -2.11 3.24
N PHE A 178 8.39 -1.22 4.01
CA PHE A 178 9.73 -0.72 3.81
C PHE A 178 10.60 -1.19 4.98
N PHE A 179 11.51 -2.10 4.67
CA PHE A 179 12.51 -2.58 5.63
C PHE A 179 13.72 -1.67 5.57
N ASP A 180 13.98 -0.97 6.65
CA ASP A 180 15.10 -0.04 6.79
C ASP A 180 16.00 -0.52 7.93
N GLU A 181 17.29 -0.29 7.77
CA GLU A 181 18.32 -0.67 8.74
C GLU A 181 18.20 0.09 10.05
#